data_e7fde2fa60942cffab5868583f93747c
#
_entry.id   e7fde2fa60942cffab5868583f93747c
#
_cell.length_a   1.000
_cell.length_b   1.000
_cell.length_c   1.000
_cell.angle_alpha   90.00
_cell.angle_beta   90.00
_cell.angle_gamma   90.00
#
_symmetry.space_group_name_H-M   'P 1'
#
loop_
_entity.id
_entity.type
_entity.pdbx_description
1 polymer ?
#
loop_
_entity_poly.entity_id
_entity_poly.type
_entity_poly.pdbx_seq_one_letter_code
_entity_poly.pdbx_strand_id
1 'polypeptide(L)'
;MRDIIKDSALVLAEKIRCGEIKIAEVLDAVYESEKQNKELNCFITLCRERAYSKGSEIQKRIDAGEYISPLAGVPIGIKDNIAVENVKMTCGSRMLENYVPPVSAAAVEKLEKAGLIIVGKLNMDEFAMGSTGETSYYGAVLNPVDKTRVPGGSSSG
;
A
#
# COMPACT_ATOMS: atom_id res chain seq x y z
N MET A 1 -0.51 -22.18 1.07
CA MET A 1 -0.23 -20.83 1.54
C MET A 1 -1.51 -20.33 2.19
N ARG A 2 -1.48 -19.93 3.49
CA ARG A 2 -2.69 -19.35 4.13
C ARG A 2 -3.11 -18.13 3.33
N ASP A 3 -4.41 -17.95 3.14
CA ASP A 3 -4.97 -16.88 2.30
C ASP A 3 -5.00 -15.55 3.10
N ILE A 4 -3.81 -15.14 3.55
CA ILE A 4 -3.56 -13.98 4.41
C ILE A 4 -4.19 -12.70 3.86
N ILE A 5 -4.22 -12.60 2.53
CA ILE A 5 -4.70 -11.40 1.82
C ILE A 5 -6.23 -11.25 1.89
N LYS A 6 -6.95 -12.32 2.22
CA LYS A 6 -8.41 -12.29 2.35
C LYS A 6 -8.90 -11.90 3.75
N ASP A 7 -8.01 -11.85 4.73
CA ASP A 7 -8.38 -11.41 6.06
C ASP A 7 -8.72 -9.91 6.06
N SER A 8 -9.71 -9.51 6.84
CA SER A 8 -9.93 -8.09 7.09
C SER A 8 -8.77 -7.50 7.89
N ALA A 9 -8.57 -6.17 7.79
CA ALA A 9 -7.48 -5.48 8.50
C ALA A 9 -7.48 -5.77 10.02
N LEU A 10 -8.66 -5.86 10.63
CA LEU A 10 -8.78 -6.16 12.06
C LEU A 10 -8.40 -7.60 12.41
N VAL A 11 -8.82 -8.57 11.58
CA VAL A 11 -8.47 -9.99 11.75
C VAL A 11 -6.97 -10.18 11.56
N LEU A 12 -6.39 -9.55 10.54
CA LEU A 12 -4.96 -9.61 10.28
C LEU A 12 -4.15 -9.03 11.43
N ALA A 13 -4.55 -7.85 11.94
CA ALA A 13 -3.90 -7.20 13.08
C ALA A 13 -3.95 -8.07 14.34
N GLU A 14 -5.07 -8.74 14.59
CA GLU A 14 -5.22 -9.67 15.72
C GLU A 14 -4.27 -10.86 15.61
N LYS A 15 -4.19 -11.48 14.43
CA LYS A 15 -3.26 -12.59 14.16
C LYS A 15 -1.80 -12.18 14.37
N ILE A 16 -1.43 -10.96 13.93
CA ILE A 16 -0.08 -10.41 14.16
C ILE A 16 0.16 -10.22 15.66
N ARG A 17 -0.77 -9.61 16.37
CA ARG A 17 -0.66 -9.32 17.81
C ARG A 17 -0.56 -10.59 18.65
N CYS A 18 -1.32 -11.63 18.31
CA CYS A 18 -1.28 -12.92 19.00
C CYS A 18 -0.08 -13.81 18.57
N GLY A 19 0.76 -13.34 17.65
CA GLY A 19 1.92 -14.08 17.17
C GLY A 19 1.58 -15.27 16.26
N GLU A 20 0.33 -15.36 15.76
CA GLU A 20 -0.09 -16.41 14.82
C GLU A 20 0.58 -16.24 13.46
N ILE A 21 0.88 -14.99 13.08
CA ILE A 21 1.57 -14.64 11.85
C ILE A 21 2.56 -13.50 12.11
N LYS A 22 3.71 -13.53 11.45
CA LYS A 22 4.70 -12.46 11.51
C LYS A 22 4.44 -11.41 10.41
N ILE A 23 4.79 -10.15 10.69
CA ILE A 23 4.65 -9.04 9.72
C ILE A 23 5.41 -9.34 8.43
N ALA A 24 6.58 -9.96 8.49
CA ALA A 24 7.34 -10.34 7.30
C ALA A 24 6.55 -11.29 6.37
N GLU A 25 5.85 -12.28 6.94
CA GLU A 25 5.02 -13.22 6.16
C GLU A 25 3.83 -12.51 5.48
N VAL A 26 3.28 -11.48 6.15
CA VAL A 26 2.23 -10.63 5.58
C VAL A 26 2.75 -9.82 4.40
N LEU A 27 3.93 -9.20 4.55
CA LEU A 27 4.57 -8.42 3.48
C LEU A 27 4.95 -9.32 2.29
N ASP A 28 5.48 -10.52 2.55
CA ASP A 28 5.77 -11.51 1.51
C ASP A 28 4.50 -11.86 0.72
N ALA A 29 3.37 -12.10 1.40
CA ALA A 29 2.11 -12.42 0.76
C ALA A 29 1.58 -11.26 -0.09
N VAL A 30 1.69 -10.01 0.38
CA VAL A 30 1.28 -8.81 -0.37
C VAL A 30 2.10 -8.66 -1.64
N TYR A 31 3.43 -8.74 -1.54
CA TYR A 31 4.31 -8.56 -2.69
C TYR A 31 4.31 -9.73 -3.67
N GLU A 32 4.04 -10.94 -3.19
CA GLU A 32 3.83 -12.08 -4.09
C GLU A 32 2.50 -11.95 -4.85
N SER A 33 1.44 -11.48 -4.17
CA SER A 33 0.17 -11.19 -4.85
C SER A 33 0.31 -10.09 -5.88
N GLU A 34 1.04 -9.01 -5.58
CA GLU A 34 1.32 -7.94 -6.54
C GLU A 34 2.05 -8.49 -7.78
N LYS A 35 3.06 -9.34 -7.57
CA LYS A 35 3.83 -9.96 -8.65
C LYS A 35 2.97 -10.86 -9.53
N GLN A 36 2.08 -11.66 -8.91
CA GLN A 36 1.17 -12.58 -9.63
C GLN A 36 0.09 -11.84 -10.41
N ASN A 37 -0.28 -10.63 -9.96
CA ASN A 37 -1.33 -9.81 -10.56
C ASN A 37 -0.79 -8.50 -11.15
N LYS A 38 0.46 -8.50 -11.57
CA LYS A 38 1.13 -7.30 -12.08
C LYS A 38 0.41 -6.63 -13.25
N GLU A 39 -0.30 -7.43 -14.06
CA GLU A 39 -1.10 -6.93 -15.18
C GLU A 39 -2.27 -6.04 -14.76
N LEU A 40 -2.74 -6.12 -13.51
CA LEU A 40 -3.77 -5.22 -12.99
C LEU A 40 -3.28 -3.78 -12.88
N ASN A 41 -1.96 -3.58 -12.83
CA ASN A 41 -1.31 -2.26 -12.82
C ASN A 41 -1.76 -1.37 -11.64
N CYS A 42 -1.98 -1.97 -10.46
CA CYS A 42 -2.47 -1.26 -9.28
C CYS A 42 -1.43 -0.34 -8.63
N PHE A 43 -0.11 -0.64 -8.78
CA PHE A 43 0.96 0.12 -8.13
C PHE A 43 1.81 0.88 -9.15
N ILE A 44 2.09 2.17 -8.87
CA ILE A 44 3.09 2.96 -9.60
C ILE A 44 4.47 2.76 -8.98
N THR A 45 4.55 2.75 -7.64
CA THR A 45 5.81 2.58 -6.90
C THR A 45 5.62 1.59 -5.77
N LEU A 46 6.50 0.60 -5.67
CA LEU A 46 6.55 -0.32 -4.52
C LEU A 46 7.56 0.18 -3.48
N CYS A 47 7.21 0.09 -2.19
CA CYS A 47 8.01 0.56 -1.07
C CYS A 47 8.63 -0.61 -0.29
N ARG A 48 9.18 -1.64 -0.97
CA ARG A 48 9.62 -2.90 -0.35
C ARG A 48 10.59 -2.70 0.81
N GLU A 49 11.72 -2.05 0.58
CA GLU A 49 12.76 -1.84 1.60
C GLU A 49 12.21 -1.08 2.81
N ARG A 50 11.48 0.01 2.58
CA ARG A 50 10.81 0.78 3.64
C ARG A 50 9.83 -0.10 4.43
N ALA A 51 9.00 -0.88 3.74
CA ALA A 51 7.99 -1.73 4.36
C ALA A 51 8.61 -2.81 5.26
N TYR A 52 9.64 -3.51 4.80
CA TYR A 52 10.33 -4.52 5.62
C TYR A 52 11.08 -3.90 6.80
N SER A 53 11.74 -2.77 6.60
CA SER A 53 12.42 -2.05 7.69
C SER A 53 11.42 -1.64 8.78
N LYS A 54 10.30 -1.01 8.39
CA LYS A 54 9.25 -0.59 9.31
C LYS A 54 8.54 -1.78 9.95
N GLY A 55 8.29 -2.82 9.17
CA GLY A 55 7.70 -4.07 9.65
C GLY A 55 8.56 -4.74 10.73
N SER A 56 9.87 -4.77 10.55
CA SER A 56 10.80 -5.31 11.55
C SER A 56 10.81 -4.47 12.83
N GLU A 57 10.78 -3.14 12.73
CA GLU A 57 10.68 -2.24 13.89
C GLU A 57 9.39 -2.51 14.69
N ILE A 58 8.24 -2.55 14.01
CA ILE A 58 6.94 -2.77 14.64
C ILE A 58 6.87 -4.18 15.24
N GLN A 59 7.38 -5.20 14.53
CA GLN A 59 7.41 -6.57 15.05
C GLN A 59 8.16 -6.69 16.36
N LYS A 60 9.35 -6.04 16.48
CA LYS A 60 10.14 -6.03 17.72
C LYS A 60 9.38 -5.41 18.89
N ARG A 61 8.62 -4.34 18.65
CA ARG A 61 7.80 -3.67 19.66
C ARG A 61 6.64 -4.56 20.11
N ILE A 62 5.97 -5.25 19.16
CA ILE A 62 4.92 -6.23 19.49
C ILE A 62 5.48 -7.40 20.28
N ASP A 63 6.65 -7.95 19.86
CA ASP A 63 7.32 -9.07 20.54
C ASP A 63 7.78 -8.68 21.96
N ALA A 64 8.05 -7.39 22.20
CA ALA A 64 8.33 -6.82 23.53
C ALA A 64 7.07 -6.54 24.38
N GLY A 65 5.88 -6.83 23.87
CA GLY A 65 4.60 -6.62 24.56
C GLY A 65 4.13 -5.17 24.54
N GLU A 66 4.69 -4.31 23.68
CA GLU A 66 4.20 -2.94 23.54
C GLU A 66 2.85 -2.91 22.81
N TYR A 67 1.89 -2.15 23.39
CA TYR A 67 0.66 -1.81 22.67
C TYR A 67 0.89 -0.56 21.79
N ILE A 68 0.76 -0.71 20.48
CA ILE A 68 0.89 0.39 19.52
C ILE A 68 -0.49 0.90 19.10
N SER A 69 -1.26 0.05 18.45
CA SER A 69 -2.66 0.30 18.07
C SER A 69 -3.33 -0.99 17.64
N PRO A 70 -4.68 -0.99 17.49
CA PRO A 70 -5.40 -2.16 16.99
C PRO A 70 -5.04 -2.56 15.55
N LEU A 71 -4.37 -1.69 14.79
CA LEU A 71 -4.01 -1.91 13.39
C LEU A 71 -2.50 -2.04 13.16
N ALA A 72 -1.71 -2.20 14.24
CA ALA A 72 -0.25 -2.31 14.11
C ALA A 72 0.16 -3.52 13.25
N GLY A 73 1.04 -3.28 12.29
CA GLY A 73 1.55 -4.29 11.37
C GLY A 73 0.71 -4.51 10.10
N VAL A 74 -0.46 -3.87 9.99
CA VAL A 74 -1.32 -4.01 8.80
C VAL A 74 -0.71 -3.24 7.61
N PRO A 75 -0.57 -3.89 6.43
CA PRO A 75 -0.10 -3.22 5.22
C PRO A 75 -1.18 -2.29 4.63
N ILE A 76 -0.74 -1.17 4.06
CA ILE A 76 -1.62 -0.21 3.40
C ILE A 76 -0.97 0.36 2.13
N GLY A 77 -1.73 0.45 1.05
CA GLY A 77 -1.38 1.20 -0.15
C GLY A 77 -1.82 2.66 -0.02
N ILE A 78 -1.02 3.59 -0.53
CA ILE A 78 -1.29 5.03 -0.49
C ILE A 78 -1.50 5.53 -1.91
N LYS A 79 -2.63 6.19 -2.19
CA LYS A 79 -2.88 6.80 -3.50
C LYS A 79 -1.75 7.73 -3.91
N ASP A 80 -1.37 7.72 -5.18
CA ASP A 80 -0.12 8.38 -5.63
C ASP A 80 -0.15 9.91 -5.61
N ASN A 81 -1.30 10.54 -5.32
CA ASN A 81 -1.39 11.98 -5.05
C ASN A 81 -1.29 12.34 -3.55
N ILE A 82 -1.05 11.36 -2.67
CA ILE A 82 -0.85 11.61 -1.24
C ILE A 82 0.64 11.50 -0.95
N ALA A 83 1.22 12.55 -0.38
CA ALA A 83 2.64 12.64 -0.10
C ALA A 83 3.07 11.63 0.98
N VAL A 84 4.11 10.86 0.67
CA VAL A 84 4.88 10.02 1.60
C VAL A 84 6.32 10.50 1.53
N GLU A 85 6.88 10.90 2.64
CA GLU A 85 8.24 11.45 2.70
C GLU A 85 9.26 10.49 2.08
N ASN A 86 10.12 11.02 1.22
CA ASN A 86 11.16 10.29 0.49
C ASN A 86 10.65 9.17 -0.44
N VAL A 87 9.36 9.17 -0.81
CA VAL A 87 8.79 8.23 -1.78
C VAL A 87 8.22 9.02 -2.96
N LYS A 88 8.49 8.59 -4.19
CA LYS A 88 7.95 9.24 -5.39
C LYS A 88 6.44 9.47 -5.30
N MET A 89 6.00 10.65 -5.75
CA MET A 89 4.60 11.04 -5.84
C MET A 89 4.37 11.66 -7.22
N THR A 90 3.79 10.89 -8.13
CA THR A 90 3.68 11.31 -9.54
C THR A 90 2.30 11.85 -9.90
N CYS A 91 1.28 11.63 -9.07
CA CYS A 91 -0.12 11.91 -9.37
C CYS A 91 -0.60 11.23 -10.66
N GLY A 92 -0.02 10.07 -11.03
CA GLY A 92 -0.34 9.38 -12.28
C GLY A 92 0.16 10.12 -13.53
N SER A 93 1.04 11.12 -13.40
CA SER A 93 1.50 12.00 -14.46
C SER A 93 3.00 11.90 -14.71
N ARG A 94 3.41 12.00 -15.98
CA ARG A 94 4.81 12.15 -16.38
C ARG A 94 5.43 13.45 -15.88
N MET A 95 4.64 14.50 -15.72
CA MET A 95 5.13 15.81 -15.26
C MET A 95 5.82 15.73 -13.91
N LEU A 96 5.36 14.82 -13.03
CA LEU A 96 5.88 14.62 -11.68
C LEU A 96 6.69 13.31 -11.53
N GLU A 97 7.12 12.66 -12.62
CA GLU A 97 7.78 11.36 -12.58
C GLU A 97 9.03 11.29 -11.67
N ASN A 98 9.67 12.43 -11.43
CA ASN A 98 10.87 12.55 -10.59
C ASN A 98 10.61 13.31 -9.28
N TYR A 99 9.36 13.68 -9.00
CA TYR A 99 9.06 14.42 -7.78
C TYR A 99 9.06 13.50 -6.56
N VAL A 100 9.79 13.90 -5.54
CA VAL A 100 9.87 13.23 -4.23
C VAL A 100 9.52 14.24 -3.15
N PRO A 101 8.40 14.09 -2.45
CA PRO A 101 8.00 15.02 -1.40
C PRO A 101 8.96 14.97 -0.20
N PRO A 102 9.37 16.12 0.36
CA PRO A 102 10.25 16.22 1.53
C PRO A 102 9.52 15.97 2.86
N VAL A 103 8.18 15.87 2.85
CA VAL A 103 7.35 15.64 4.04
C VAL A 103 6.17 14.74 3.69
N SER A 104 5.69 14.00 4.67
CA SER A 104 4.46 13.22 4.53
C SER A 104 3.21 14.07 4.75
N ALA A 105 2.11 13.68 4.11
CA ALA A 105 0.79 14.22 4.42
C ALA A 105 0.38 13.83 5.85
N ALA A 106 -0.36 14.71 6.54
CA ALA A 106 -0.82 14.48 7.92
C ALA A 106 -1.60 13.16 8.11
N ALA A 107 -2.33 12.72 7.07
CA ALA A 107 -3.00 11.42 7.08
C ALA A 107 -1.99 10.26 7.13
N VAL A 108 -0.91 10.34 6.33
CA VAL A 108 0.16 9.35 6.29
C VAL A 108 0.88 9.26 7.63
N GLU A 109 1.22 10.40 8.23
CA GLU A 109 1.85 10.43 9.56
C GLU A 109 0.98 9.75 10.63
N LYS A 110 -0.34 9.97 10.58
CA LYS A 110 -1.28 9.31 11.50
C LYS A 110 -1.34 7.80 11.28
N LEU A 111 -1.34 7.35 10.02
CA LEU A 111 -1.31 5.92 9.69
C LEU A 111 -0.02 5.26 10.18
N GLU A 112 1.15 5.87 9.93
CA GLU A 112 2.43 5.35 10.40
C GLU A 112 2.55 5.36 11.93
N LYS A 113 2.04 6.40 12.61
CA LYS A 113 1.97 6.45 14.09
C LYS A 113 1.08 5.35 14.65
N ALA A 114 0.01 4.99 13.93
CA ALA A 114 -0.85 3.85 14.27
C ALA A 114 -0.21 2.49 13.93
N GLY A 115 1.03 2.47 13.41
CA GLY A 115 1.75 1.24 13.11
C GLY A 115 1.33 0.55 11.82
N LEU A 116 0.62 1.23 10.89
CA LEU A 116 0.37 0.68 9.57
C LEU A 116 1.64 0.78 8.71
N ILE A 117 1.78 -0.16 7.78
CA ILE A 117 2.98 -0.30 6.95
C ILE A 117 2.67 0.06 5.51
N ILE A 118 3.27 1.14 5.00
CA ILE A 118 3.07 1.57 3.62
C ILE A 118 3.81 0.63 2.68
N VAL A 119 3.06 -0.11 1.83
CA VAL A 119 3.61 -1.09 0.89
C VAL A 119 3.87 -0.52 -0.51
N GLY A 120 3.24 0.60 -0.86
CA GLY A 120 3.44 1.25 -2.15
C GLY A 120 2.50 2.40 -2.42
N LYS A 121 2.73 3.05 -3.57
CA LYS A 121 1.90 4.13 -4.13
C LYS A 121 0.99 3.55 -5.20
N LEU A 122 -0.31 3.74 -5.00
CA LEU A 122 -1.38 3.18 -5.83
C LEU A 122 -1.66 4.05 -7.06
N ASN A 123 -1.88 3.39 -8.18
CA ASN A 123 -2.20 4.02 -9.45
C ASN A 123 -3.54 4.78 -9.38
N MET A 124 -3.67 5.76 -10.25
CA MET A 124 -4.78 6.70 -10.24
C MET A 124 -4.92 7.39 -11.59
N ASP A 125 -6.10 7.94 -11.87
CA ASP A 125 -6.26 8.86 -12.98
C ASP A 125 -5.34 10.09 -12.81
N GLU A 126 -4.76 10.58 -13.90
CA GLU A 126 -3.82 11.69 -13.91
C GLU A 126 -4.38 12.91 -13.16
N PHE A 127 -3.63 13.42 -12.17
CA PHE A 127 -4.01 14.52 -11.27
C PHE A 127 -5.39 14.34 -10.59
N ALA A 128 -5.85 13.10 -10.43
CA ALA A 128 -7.18 12.77 -9.91
C ALA A 128 -8.35 13.31 -10.75
N MET A 129 -8.11 13.64 -12.02
CA MET A 129 -9.09 14.18 -12.96
C MET A 129 -9.58 13.09 -13.90
N GLY A 130 -10.34 12.14 -13.35
CA GLY A 130 -10.92 11.01 -14.05
C GLY A 130 -11.80 10.17 -13.14
N SER A 131 -12.49 9.19 -13.71
CA SER A 131 -13.44 8.33 -13.00
C SER A 131 -13.33 6.85 -13.38
N THR A 132 -12.38 6.49 -14.24
CA THR A 132 -12.28 5.14 -14.82
C THR A 132 -11.00 4.41 -14.49
N GLY A 133 -9.91 5.11 -14.16
CA GLY A 133 -8.58 4.54 -13.94
C GLY A 133 -7.80 4.32 -15.24
N GLU A 134 -8.19 5.01 -16.34
CA GLU A 134 -7.58 4.83 -17.66
C GLU A 134 -6.61 5.95 -18.05
N THR A 135 -6.67 7.11 -17.37
CA THR A 135 -5.92 8.31 -17.80
C THR A 135 -4.52 8.40 -17.21
N SER A 136 -4.09 7.42 -16.42
CA SER A 136 -2.74 7.38 -15.87
C SER A 136 -1.67 7.30 -16.96
N TYR A 137 -0.62 8.12 -16.84
CA TYR A 137 0.57 7.98 -17.67
C TYR A 137 1.23 6.59 -17.57
N TYR A 138 1.08 5.93 -16.42
CA TYR A 138 1.64 4.60 -16.15
C TYR A 138 0.75 3.45 -16.67
N GLY A 139 -0.29 3.78 -17.43
CA GLY A 139 -1.23 2.83 -18.02
C GLY A 139 -2.50 2.63 -17.19
N ALA A 140 -3.51 2.08 -17.85
CA ALA A 140 -4.80 1.80 -17.23
C ALA A 140 -4.70 0.74 -16.12
N VAL A 141 -5.56 0.88 -15.12
CA VAL A 141 -5.77 -0.16 -14.09
C VAL A 141 -6.89 -1.10 -14.56
N LEU A 142 -6.71 -2.39 -14.38
CA LEU A 142 -7.71 -3.39 -14.76
C LEU A 142 -8.55 -3.81 -13.56
N ASN A 143 -9.83 -4.07 -13.80
CA ASN A 143 -10.73 -4.61 -12.78
C ASN A 143 -10.35 -6.08 -12.48
N PRO A 144 -10.07 -6.45 -11.23
CA PRO A 144 -9.65 -7.82 -10.90
C PRO A 144 -10.74 -8.87 -11.09
N VAL A 145 -12.02 -8.47 -11.10
CA VAL A 145 -13.16 -9.39 -11.31
C VAL A 145 -13.41 -9.63 -12.79
N ASP A 146 -13.26 -8.59 -13.61
CA ASP A 146 -13.42 -8.67 -15.07
C ASP A 146 -12.42 -7.71 -15.73
N LYS A 147 -11.31 -8.25 -16.23
CA LYS A 147 -10.21 -7.48 -16.83
C LYS A 147 -10.58 -6.74 -18.12
N THR A 148 -11.77 -6.96 -18.67
CA THR A 148 -12.30 -6.18 -19.80
C THR A 148 -13.00 -4.89 -19.37
N ARG A 149 -13.09 -4.65 -18.04
CA ARG A 149 -13.75 -3.49 -17.44
C ARG A 149 -12.78 -2.65 -16.65
N VAL A 150 -13.18 -1.39 -16.43
CA VAL A 150 -12.47 -0.46 -15.55
C VAL A 150 -12.82 -0.72 -14.09
N PRO A 151 -11.91 -0.43 -13.15
CA PRO A 151 -12.18 -0.57 -11.71
C PRO A 151 -12.99 0.61 -11.16
N GLY A 152 -13.01 1.72 -11.87
CA GLY A 152 -13.43 3.03 -11.40
C GLY A 152 -12.23 3.93 -11.07
N GLY A 153 -12.49 5.19 -10.75
CA GLY A 153 -11.46 6.20 -10.49
C GLY A 153 -12.00 7.39 -9.69
N SER A 154 -11.18 8.32 -9.43
CA SER A 154 -9.75 8.45 -9.73
C SER A 154 -8.82 7.56 -8.88
N SER A 155 -9.29 6.93 -7.79
CA SER A 155 -8.52 6.00 -6.94
C SER A 155 -8.71 4.58 -7.48
N SER A 156 -7.89 4.19 -8.44
CA SER A 156 -8.09 2.97 -9.24
C SER A 156 -7.19 1.81 -8.84
N GLY A 157 -6.05 2.08 -8.25
CA GLY A 157 -5.09 1.07 -7.81
C GLY A 157 -5.43 0.34 -6.51
#